data_cee824124b6efc6dc435669a6a2a8e33
#
_entry.id   cee824124b6efc6dc435669a6a2a8e33
#
_cell.length_a   1.000
_cell.length_b   1.000
_cell.length_c   1.000
_cell.angle_alpha   90.00
_cell.angle_beta   90.00
_cell.angle_gamma   90.00
#
_symmetry.space_group_name_H-M   'P 1'
#
loop_
_entity.id
_entity.type
_entity.pdbx_description
1 polymer ?
#
loop_
_entity_poly.entity_id
_entity_poly.type
_entity_poly.pdbx_seq_one_letter_code
_entity_poly.pdbx_strand_id
1 'polypeptide(L)'
;MSNSNELERKIARLKKDIERELYDRLPRKVGIVAVRHFKQNFRKGGFVDGGVRPWKRTRRQNGKGTDSRYTPLTSRRNHLMRSIQSEPGRGEVTITNPVEYAAIHNEGGTINTHPTVTPKMRKMAWAKAYSLAGVRGGGKLPKELPPEAAKWRALALTKKSKLNVRANIPQRQFIGESQELSQEINKIIMESINKIKDGIDNL
;
A
#
# COMPACT_ATOMS: atom_id res chain seq x y z
N MET A 1 18.61 35.03 -46.94
CA MET A 1 18.77 33.56 -46.67
C MET A 1 19.17 33.23 -45.22
N SER A 2 19.78 34.14 -44.45
CA SER A 2 20.20 33.87 -43.06
C SER A 2 19.03 33.73 -42.07
N ASN A 3 17.98 34.51 -42.15
CA ASN A 3 16.85 34.56 -41.23
C ASN A 3 15.96 33.30 -41.28
N SER A 4 15.77 32.69 -42.46
CA SER A 4 14.97 31.48 -42.61
C SER A 4 15.63 30.29 -41.92
N ASN A 5 16.94 30.09 -42.07
CA ASN A 5 17.70 29.03 -41.42
C ASN A 5 17.75 29.17 -39.88
N GLU A 6 17.71 30.40 -39.36
CA GLU A 6 17.67 30.69 -37.92
C GLU A 6 16.30 30.33 -37.33
N LEU A 7 15.22 30.73 -38.01
CA LEU A 7 13.86 30.37 -37.63
C LEU A 7 13.62 28.86 -37.61
N GLU A 8 14.07 28.14 -38.65
CA GLU A 8 13.96 26.69 -38.71
C GLU A 8 14.69 26.01 -37.56
N ARG A 9 15.88 26.50 -37.19
CA ARG A 9 16.61 26.00 -36.01
C ARG A 9 15.89 26.26 -34.72
N LYS A 10 15.26 27.42 -34.54
CA LYS A 10 14.45 27.75 -33.35
C LYS A 10 13.23 26.83 -33.24
N ILE A 11 12.50 26.63 -34.35
CA ILE A 11 11.36 25.70 -34.41
C ILE A 11 11.78 24.27 -34.09
N ALA A 12 12.89 23.81 -34.64
CA ALA A 12 13.38 22.44 -34.33
C ALA A 12 13.77 22.26 -32.89
N ARG A 13 14.37 23.27 -32.26
CA ARG A 13 14.66 23.27 -30.79
C ARG A 13 13.39 23.24 -29.97
N LEU A 14 12.43 24.10 -30.30
CA LEU A 14 11.15 24.15 -29.60
C LEU A 14 10.40 22.82 -29.68
N LYS A 15 10.33 22.21 -30.87
CA LYS A 15 9.73 20.87 -31.05
C LYS A 15 10.36 19.85 -30.11
N LYS A 16 11.70 19.82 -30.05
CA LYS A 16 12.45 18.92 -29.18
C LYS A 16 12.17 19.17 -27.69
N ASP A 17 12.03 20.43 -27.28
CA ASP A 17 11.75 20.80 -25.91
C ASP A 17 10.31 20.44 -25.51
N ILE A 18 9.34 20.60 -26.42
CA ILE A 18 7.96 20.16 -26.25
C ILE A 18 7.91 18.61 -26.08
N GLU A 19 8.56 17.88 -26.99
CA GLU A 19 8.61 16.42 -26.91
C GLU A 19 9.22 15.97 -25.56
N ARG A 20 10.31 16.59 -25.14
CA ARG A 20 10.95 16.29 -23.86
C ARG A 20 10.05 16.62 -22.66
N GLU A 21 9.33 17.72 -22.68
CA GLU A 21 8.41 18.08 -21.58
C GLU A 21 7.27 17.07 -21.51
N LEU A 22 6.62 16.74 -22.64
CA LEU A 22 5.45 15.86 -22.66
C LEU A 22 5.78 14.39 -22.42
N TYR A 23 6.84 13.91 -23.05
CA TYR A 23 7.14 12.47 -23.05
C TYR A 23 8.11 12.03 -21.94
N ASP A 24 8.96 12.94 -21.44
CA ASP A 24 9.95 12.55 -20.43
C ASP A 24 9.71 13.22 -19.07
N ARG A 25 9.49 14.54 -19.04
CA ARG A 25 9.43 15.30 -17.78
C ARG A 25 8.07 15.19 -17.10
N LEU A 26 6.99 15.34 -17.86
CA LEU A 26 5.63 15.29 -17.31
C LEU A 26 5.32 13.94 -16.63
N PRO A 27 5.61 12.76 -17.26
CA PRO A 27 5.39 11.48 -16.60
C PRO A 27 6.16 11.35 -15.28
N ARG A 28 7.40 11.83 -15.23
CA ARG A 28 8.20 11.82 -13.99
C ARG A 28 7.60 12.67 -12.88
N LYS A 29 7.13 13.88 -13.21
CA LYS A 29 6.46 14.77 -12.25
C LYS A 29 5.19 14.11 -11.70
N VAL A 30 4.36 13.56 -12.59
CA VAL A 30 3.13 12.85 -12.21
C VAL A 30 3.46 11.62 -11.34
N GLY A 31 4.47 10.85 -11.67
CA GLY A 31 4.90 9.70 -10.89
C GLY A 31 5.31 10.05 -9.47
N ILE A 32 6.07 11.13 -9.28
CA ILE A 32 6.47 11.62 -7.95
C ILE A 32 5.24 11.99 -7.11
N VAL A 33 4.30 12.69 -7.69
CA VAL A 33 3.08 13.14 -7.02
C VAL A 33 2.18 11.96 -6.66
N ALA A 34 1.99 11.03 -7.59
CA ALA A 34 1.19 9.83 -7.36
C ALA A 34 1.77 8.96 -6.23
N VAL A 35 3.09 8.70 -6.25
CA VAL A 35 3.76 7.96 -5.16
C VAL A 35 3.61 8.68 -3.82
N ARG A 36 3.74 10.00 -3.78
CA ARG A 36 3.55 10.80 -2.56
C ARG A 36 2.12 10.68 -2.06
N HIS A 37 1.12 10.82 -2.94
CA HIS A 37 -0.30 10.69 -2.61
C HIS A 37 -0.61 9.31 -2.01
N PHE A 38 -0.19 8.23 -2.66
CA PHE A 38 -0.45 6.87 -2.18
C PHE A 38 0.27 6.56 -0.86
N LYS A 39 1.48 7.06 -0.66
CA LYS A 39 2.17 6.96 0.65
C LYS A 39 1.44 7.74 1.75
N GLN A 40 0.74 8.83 1.40
CA GLN A 40 -0.04 9.59 2.36
C GLN A 40 -1.28 8.82 2.86
N ASN A 41 -1.87 7.94 2.05
CA ASN A 41 -2.96 7.06 2.47
C ASN A 41 -2.58 6.22 3.70
N PHE A 42 -1.34 5.72 3.75
CA PHE A 42 -0.84 4.98 4.92
C PHE A 42 -0.72 5.85 6.16
N ARG A 43 -0.30 7.10 6.02
CA ARG A 43 -0.19 8.05 7.13
C ARG A 43 -1.56 8.44 7.67
N LYS A 44 -2.54 8.61 6.78
CA LYS A 44 -3.95 8.92 7.14
C LYS A 44 -4.72 7.69 7.61
N GLY A 45 -4.19 6.47 7.40
CA GLY A 45 -4.85 5.22 7.76
C GLY A 45 -6.12 4.92 6.96
N GLY A 46 -6.21 5.43 5.74
CA GLY A 46 -7.36 5.30 4.86
C GLY A 46 -7.04 5.75 3.43
N PHE A 47 -7.94 5.49 2.51
CA PHE A 47 -7.84 5.95 1.13
C PHE A 47 -8.41 7.35 0.99
N VAL A 48 -7.69 8.24 0.33
CA VAL A 48 -8.10 9.63 0.08
C VAL A 48 -8.76 9.73 -1.28
N ASP A 49 -10.07 10.04 -1.28
CA ASP A 49 -10.88 10.22 -2.47
C ASP A 49 -12.16 10.99 -2.10
N GLY A 50 -12.19 12.29 -2.34
CA GLY A 50 -13.23 13.20 -1.86
C GLY A 50 -13.30 13.27 -0.32
N GLY A 51 -12.18 12.96 0.34
CA GLY A 51 -12.05 12.82 1.78
C GLY A 51 -11.33 11.51 2.17
N VAL A 52 -11.15 11.28 3.45
CA VAL A 52 -10.48 10.05 3.93
C VAL A 52 -11.51 8.96 4.18
N ARG A 53 -11.42 7.86 3.44
CA ARG A 53 -12.14 6.60 3.70
C ARG A 53 -11.29 5.73 4.62
N PRO A 54 -11.56 5.66 5.94
CA PRO A 54 -10.68 4.99 6.89
C PRO A 54 -10.66 3.48 6.69
N TRP A 55 -9.50 2.86 6.80
CA TRP A 55 -9.38 1.41 6.70
C TRP A 55 -9.93 0.72 7.94
N LYS A 56 -10.58 -0.42 7.72
CA LYS A 56 -11.04 -1.29 8.81
C LYS A 56 -9.89 -1.64 9.75
N ARG A 57 -10.08 -1.39 11.04
CA ARG A 57 -9.09 -1.70 12.09
C ARG A 57 -8.67 -3.17 12.07
N THR A 58 -7.45 -3.42 12.46
CA THR A 58 -6.88 -4.76 12.58
C THR A 58 -7.05 -5.28 14.02
N ARG A 59 -7.07 -6.61 14.20
CA ARG A 59 -7.10 -7.22 15.55
C ARG A 59 -5.90 -6.79 16.42
N ARG A 60 -4.76 -6.50 15.80
CA ARG A 60 -3.55 -6.00 16.45
C ARG A 60 -3.81 -4.70 17.21
N GLN A 61 -4.62 -3.80 16.66
CA GLN A 61 -4.93 -2.50 17.26
C GLN A 61 -5.83 -2.60 18.51
N ASN A 62 -6.41 -3.77 18.78
CA ASN A 62 -7.17 -4.05 20.00
C ASN A 62 -6.27 -4.57 21.14
N GLY A 63 -4.98 -4.78 20.86
CA GLY A 63 -4.00 -5.24 21.85
C GLY A 63 -3.35 -4.08 22.61
N LYS A 64 -2.57 -4.42 23.65
CA LYS A 64 -1.80 -3.45 24.47
C LYS A 64 -0.32 -3.37 24.08
N GLY A 65 0.12 -4.12 23.06
CA GLY A 65 1.52 -4.13 22.59
C GLY A 65 1.89 -2.87 21.80
N THR A 66 3.19 -2.65 21.59
CA THR A 66 3.73 -1.53 20.80
C THR A 66 3.15 -1.48 19.40
N ASP A 67 2.88 -2.65 18.80
CA ASP A 67 2.31 -2.76 17.46
C ASP A 67 0.85 -2.31 17.35
N SER A 68 0.12 -2.16 18.48
CA SER A 68 -1.25 -1.66 18.49
C SER A 68 -1.37 -0.19 18.08
N ARG A 69 -0.26 0.55 18.17
CA ARG A 69 -0.20 1.98 17.81
C ARG A 69 -0.14 2.23 16.31
N TYR A 70 0.25 1.24 15.51
CA TYR A 70 0.33 1.41 14.06
C TYR A 70 -1.05 1.36 13.43
N THR A 71 -1.28 2.22 12.43
CA THR A 71 -2.47 2.16 11.58
C THR A 71 -2.51 0.85 10.78
N PRO A 72 -3.66 0.44 10.23
CA PRO A 72 -3.70 -0.69 9.30
C PRO A 72 -2.65 -0.54 8.20
N LEU A 73 -2.07 -1.66 7.75
CA LEU A 73 -1.02 -1.74 6.72
C LEU A 73 0.32 -1.06 7.08
N THR A 74 0.45 -0.44 8.25
CA THR A 74 1.74 0.14 8.70
C THR A 74 2.42 -0.73 9.75
N SER A 75 3.71 -0.57 9.89
CA SER A 75 4.55 -1.26 10.86
C SER A 75 5.83 -0.45 11.09
N ARG A 76 6.69 -0.88 12.02
CA ARG A 76 8.00 -0.26 12.20
C ARG A 76 8.80 -0.14 10.90
N ARG A 77 8.73 -1.13 10.02
CA ARG A 77 9.46 -1.16 8.73
C ARG A 77 8.74 -0.43 7.61
N ASN A 78 7.42 -0.27 7.69
CA ASN A 78 6.56 0.30 6.63
C ASN A 78 6.84 -0.26 5.23
N HIS A 79 7.14 -1.56 5.15
CA HIS A 79 7.60 -2.21 3.92
C HIS A 79 6.64 -1.96 2.74
N LEU A 80 5.34 -2.23 2.93
CA LEU A 80 4.33 -2.04 1.89
C LEU A 80 4.29 -0.58 1.38
N MET A 81 4.29 0.40 2.29
CA MET A 81 4.28 1.82 1.93
C MET A 81 5.57 2.23 1.19
N ARG A 82 6.72 1.74 1.65
CA ARG A 82 8.02 2.10 1.06
C ARG A 82 8.22 1.52 -0.34
N SER A 83 7.60 0.38 -0.62
CA SER A 83 7.71 -0.34 -1.89
C SER A 83 6.83 0.23 -3.01
N ILE A 84 6.05 1.30 -2.74
CA ILE A 84 5.36 2.01 -3.81
C ILE A 84 6.39 2.79 -4.61
N GLN A 85 6.42 2.54 -5.92
CA GLN A 85 7.34 3.15 -6.86
C GLN A 85 6.63 3.57 -8.14
N SER A 86 7.23 4.47 -8.90
CA SER A 86 6.78 4.91 -10.21
C SER A 86 7.78 4.51 -11.28
N GLU A 87 7.29 4.03 -12.38
CA GLU A 87 8.05 3.65 -13.57
C GLU A 87 7.59 4.55 -14.73
N PRO A 88 8.29 5.69 -14.96
CA PRO A 88 7.95 6.57 -16.06
C PRO A 88 8.36 5.95 -17.40
N GLY A 89 7.41 5.91 -18.34
CA GLY A 89 7.57 5.59 -19.75
C GLY A 89 7.46 6.83 -20.62
N ARG A 90 7.36 6.63 -21.94
CA ARG A 90 7.21 7.72 -22.90
C ARG A 90 5.76 8.23 -22.91
N GLY A 91 5.50 9.34 -22.26
CA GLY A 91 4.16 9.96 -22.16
C GLY A 91 3.24 9.28 -21.17
N GLU A 92 3.73 8.33 -20.40
CA GLU A 92 2.96 7.58 -19.40
C GLU A 92 3.76 7.34 -18.13
N VAL A 93 3.09 6.97 -17.05
CA VAL A 93 3.73 6.51 -15.83
C VAL A 93 2.94 5.39 -15.20
N THR A 94 3.61 4.30 -14.87
CA THR A 94 3.02 3.18 -14.16
C THR A 94 3.38 3.27 -12.68
N ILE A 95 2.39 3.13 -11.80
CA ILE A 95 2.62 3.05 -10.36
C ILE A 95 2.48 1.60 -9.93
N THR A 96 3.52 1.07 -9.32
CA THR A 96 3.58 -0.34 -8.92
C THR A 96 3.88 -0.50 -7.43
N ASN A 97 3.55 -1.67 -6.92
CA ASN A 97 4.01 -2.16 -5.63
C ASN A 97 4.36 -3.64 -5.76
N PRO A 98 5.66 -4.00 -5.81
CA PRO A 98 6.10 -5.37 -6.07
C PRO A 98 5.95 -6.33 -4.89
N VAL A 99 5.37 -5.89 -3.79
CA VAL A 99 5.18 -6.72 -2.61
C VAL A 99 4.08 -7.75 -2.87
N GLU A 100 4.38 -9.03 -2.71
CA GLU A 100 3.51 -10.17 -3.01
C GLU A 100 2.08 -10.03 -2.44
N TYR A 101 1.95 -9.48 -1.24
CA TYR A 101 0.65 -9.29 -0.58
C TYR A 101 0.02 -7.92 -0.85
N ALA A 102 0.58 -7.09 -1.76
CA ALA A 102 0.06 -5.76 -2.05
C ALA A 102 -1.34 -5.82 -2.65
N ALA A 103 -1.53 -6.62 -3.69
CA ALA A 103 -2.80 -6.76 -4.40
C ALA A 103 -3.93 -7.19 -3.45
N ILE A 104 -3.73 -8.26 -2.66
CA ILE A 104 -4.78 -8.75 -1.75
C ILE A 104 -5.16 -7.74 -0.67
N HIS A 105 -4.25 -6.88 -0.25
CA HIS A 105 -4.60 -5.79 0.67
C HIS A 105 -5.30 -4.64 -0.02
N ASN A 106 -4.92 -4.31 -1.26
CA ASN A 106 -5.53 -3.24 -2.04
C ASN A 106 -6.98 -3.58 -2.43
N GLU A 107 -7.21 -4.82 -2.85
CA GLU A 107 -8.49 -5.26 -3.44
C GLU A 107 -9.35 -6.02 -2.43
N GLY A 108 -8.75 -6.58 -1.39
CA GLY A 108 -9.41 -7.52 -0.50
C GLY A 108 -9.56 -8.90 -1.12
N GLY A 109 -10.21 -9.80 -0.40
CA GLY A 109 -10.49 -11.14 -0.92
C GLY A 109 -10.20 -12.26 0.06
N THR A 110 -10.23 -13.48 -0.42
CA THR A 110 -9.97 -14.68 0.39
C THR A 110 -8.67 -15.33 -0.04
N ILE A 111 -7.81 -15.63 0.93
CA ILE A 111 -6.59 -16.40 0.73
C ILE A 111 -6.68 -17.75 1.43
N ASN A 112 -6.13 -18.78 0.79
CA ASN A 112 -5.91 -20.08 1.39
C ASN A 112 -4.41 -20.21 1.66
N THR A 113 -4.04 -20.42 2.92
CA THR A 113 -2.64 -20.56 3.33
C THR A 113 -2.42 -21.84 4.11
N HIS A 114 -1.21 -22.36 4.02
CA HIS A 114 -0.81 -23.61 4.68
C HIS A 114 0.36 -23.36 5.64
N PRO A 115 0.19 -22.55 6.72
CA PRO A 115 1.28 -22.25 7.62
C PRO A 115 1.78 -23.50 8.35
N THR A 116 3.09 -23.60 8.49
CA THR A 116 3.74 -24.66 9.25
C THR A 116 3.48 -24.50 10.75
N VAL A 117 3.13 -25.58 11.41
CA VAL A 117 2.94 -25.61 12.86
C VAL A 117 4.32 -25.66 13.54
N THR A 118 4.76 -24.54 14.05
CA THR A 118 6.05 -24.41 14.74
C THR A 118 5.94 -24.62 16.25
N PRO A 119 7.03 -24.97 16.96
CA PRO A 119 7.06 -25.01 18.43
C PRO A 119 6.63 -23.66 19.05
N LYS A 120 7.02 -22.54 18.44
CA LYS A 120 6.62 -21.19 18.88
C LYS A 120 5.09 -21.01 18.78
N MET A 121 4.47 -21.48 17.70
CA MET A 121 3.02 -21.45 17.53
C MET A 121 2.31 -22.28 18.60
N ARG A 122 2.81 -23.49 18.90
CA ARG A 122 2.26 -24.35 19.97
C ARG A 122 2.37 -23.68 21.34
N LYS A 123 3.53 -23.08 21.66
CA LYS A 123 3.73 -22.33 22.90
C LYS A 123 2.75 -21.17 23.03
N MET A 124 2.56 -20.40 21.96
CA MET A 124 1.58 -19.31 21.91
C MET A 124 0.14 -19.86 22.09
N ALA A 125 -0.20 -20.97 21.44
CA ALA A 125 -1.53 -21.58 21.54
C ALA A 125 -1.82 -22.04 22.99
N TRP A 126 -0.87 -22.65 23.65
CA TRP A 126 -0.98 -22.97 25.10
C TRP A 126 -1.20 -21.72 25.93
N ALA A 127 -0.38 -20.68 25.77
CA ALA A 127 -0.52 -19.42 26.53
C ALA A 127 -1.92 -18.79 26.33
N LYS A 128 -2.46 -18.84 25.11
CA LYS A 128 -3.82 -18.38 24.81
C LYS A 128 -4.90 -19.26 25.47
N ALA A 129 -4.76 -20.58 25.42
CA ALA A 129 -5.71 -21.50 26.08
C ALA A 129 -5.78 -21.25 27.59
N TYR A 130 -4.63 -21.13 28.27
CA TYR A 130 -4.55 -20.83 29.69
C TYR A 130 -5.15 -19.44 30.03
N SER A 131 -4.80 -18.42 29.25
CA SER A 131 -5.32 -17.07 29.46
C SER A 131 -6.84 -16.98 29.34
N LEU A 132 -7.42 -17.65 28.33
CA LEU A 132 -8.86 -17.66 28.09
C LEU A 132 -9.62 -18.55 29.10
N ALA A 133 -8.97 -19.55 29.67
CA ALA A 133 -9.51 -20.37 30.74
C ALA A 133 -9.38 -19.70 32.14
N GLY A 134 -8.78 -18.50 32.23
CA GLY A 134 -8.58 -17.80 33.49
C GLY A 134 -7.51 -18.43 34.40
N VAL A 135 -6.71 -19.38 33.90
CA VAL A 135 -5.71 -20.11 34.69
C VAL A 135 -4.39 -19.35 34.72
N ARG A 136 -3.86 -19.09 35.90
CA ARG A 136 -2.56 -18.41 36.12
C ARG A 136 -1.56 -19.36 36.79
N GLY A 137 -0.26 -19.09 36.61
CA GLY A 137 0.80 -19.63 37.44
C GLY A 137 0.99 -21.14 37.43
N GLY A 138 0.85 -21.81 36.25
CA GLY A 138 1.13 -23.27 36.15
C GLY A 138 0.00 -24.20 36.63
N GLY A 139 -1.17 -23.63 36.91
CA GLY A 139 -2.38 -24.43 37.25
C GLY A 139 -2.78 -25.38 36.09
N LYS A 140 -3.55 -26.43 36.40
CA LYS A 140 -4.10 -27.34 35.39
C LYS A 140 -5.29 -26.72 34.70
N LEU A 141 -5.41 -26.93 33.38
CA LEU A 141 -6.59 -26.53 32.64
C LEU A 141 -7.82 -27.31 33.13
N PRO A 142 -8.98 -26.66 33.32
CA PRO A 142 -10.21 -27.35 33.69
C PRO A 142 -10.64 -28.36 32.62
N LYS A 143 -11.41 -29.37 33.02
CA LYS A 143 -11.94 -30.39 32.08
C LYS A 143 -12.85 -29.73 31.04
N GLU A 144 -13.71 -28.83 31.45
CA GLU A 144 -14.57 -28.02 30.61
C GLU A 144 -13.89 -26.69 30.31
N LEU A 145 -13.68 -26.39 29.07
CA LEU A 145 -13.01 -25.19 28.60
C LEU A 145 -14.01 -24.29 27.83
N PRO A 146 -13.89 -22.98 27.98
CA PRO A 146 -14.56 -22.07 27.06
C PRO A 146 -14.27 -22.44 25.60
N PRO A 147 -15.23 -22.33 24.66
CA PRO A 147 -15.07 -22.77 23.27
C PRO A 147 -13.82 -22.20 22.59
N GLU A 148 -13.49 -20.96 22.86
CA GLU A 148 -12.27 -20.34 22.31
C GLU A 148 -10.98 -20.93 22.93
N ALA A 149 -10.96 -21.22 24.25
CA ALA A 149 -9.83 -21.87 24.90
C ALA A 149 -9.61 -23.30 24.36
N ALA A 150 -10.71 -24.03 24.12
CA ALA A 150 -10.67 -25.37 23.54
C ALA A 150 -10.05 -25.37 22.14
N LYS A 151 -10.37 -24.39 21.27
CA LYS A 151 -9.76 -24.22 19.94
C LYS A 151 -8.24 -24.03 20.04
N TRP A 152 -7.78 -23.19 20.96
CA TRP A 152 -6.36 -22.94 21.15
C TRP A 152 -5.64 -24.17 21.72
N ARG A 153 -6.26 -24.92 22.64
CA ARG A 153 -5.74 -26.20 23.13
C ARG A 153 -5.62 -27.22 22.00
N ALA A 154 -6.63 -27.33 21.12
CA ALA A 154 -6.59 -28.22 19.97
C ALA A 154 -5.43 -27.86 19.02
N LEU A 155 -5.18 -26.58 18.77
CA LEU A 155 -4.04 -26.12 17.98
C LEU A 155 -2.70 -26.49 18.67
N ALA A 156 -2.60 -26.34 19.99
CA ALA A 156 -1.38 -26.68 20.72
C ALA A 156 -1.05 -28.18 20.64
N LEU A 157 -2.08 -29.03 20.65
CA LEU A 157 -1.97 -30.49 20.63
C LEU A 157 -1.95 -31.11 19.22
N THR A 158 -2.19 -30.32 18.16
CA THR A 158 -2.30 -30.87 16.81
C THR A 158 -1.04 -31.62 16.41
N LYS A 159 -1.21 -32.78 15.79
CA LYS A 159 -0.11 -33.58 15.18
C LYS A 159 0.22 -33.11 13.74
N LYS A 160 -0.60 -32.23 13.16
CA LYS A 160 -0.40 -31.75 11.80
C LYS A 160 0.86 -30.89 11.71
N SER A 161 1.64 -31.08 10.66
CA SER A 161 2.80 -30.23 10.34
C SER A 161 2.40 -28.91 9.70
N LYS A 162 1.27 -28.89 8.97
CA LYS A 162 0.70 -27.70 8.32
C LYS A 162 -0.78 -27.57 8.66
N LEU A 163 -1.26 -26.33 8.68
CA LEU A 163 -2.69 -26.01 8.85
C LEU A 163 -3.27 -25.59 7.51
N ASN A 164 -4.56 -25.86 7.30
CA ASN A 164 -5.32 -25.25 6.22
C ASN A 164 -6.05 -24.04 6.79
N VAL A 165 -5.65 -22.84 6.41
CA VAL A 165 -6.25 -21.60 6.90
C VAL A 165 -6.85 -20.85 5.73
N ARG A 166 -8.16 -20.66 5.76
CA ARG A 166 -8.87 -19.75 4.88
C ARG A 166 -9.06 -18.42 5.60
N ALA A 167 -8.46 -17.36 5.09
CA ALA A 167 -8.55 -16.04 5.68
C ALA A 167 -9.21 -15.06 4.72
N ASN A 168 -10.22 -14.34 5.19
CA ASN A 168 -10.81 -13.23 4.47
C ASN A 168 -10.06 -11.94 4.83
N ILE A 169 -9.44 -11.34 3.84
CA ILE A 169 -8.69 -10.08 3.96
C ILE A 169 -9.62 -8.95 3.54
N PRO A 170 -9.99 -8.04 4.44
CA PRO A 170 -10.80 -6.90 4.08
C PRO A 170 -10.01 -5.97 3.16
N GLN A 171 -10.68 -5.41 2.18
CA GLN A 171 -10.11 -4.39 1.31
C GLN A 171 -9.59 -3.21 2.14
N ARG A 172 -8.38 -2.78 1.80
CA ARG A 172 -7.74 -1.57 2.30
C ARG A 172 -6.99 -0.92 1.14
N GLN A 173 -7.78 -0.36 0.24
CA GLN A 173 -7.27 0.30 -0.96
C GLN A 173 -6.24 1.37 -0.57
N PHE A 174 -5.08 1.36 -1.22
CA PHE A 174 -4.02 2.34 -1.01
C PHE A 174 -3.44 2.86 -2.33
N ILE A 175 -3.72 2.20 -3.46
CA ILE A 175 -3.46 2.64 -4.83
C ILE A 175 -4.78 2.55 -5.59
N GLY A 176 -5.13 3.58 -6.37
CA GLY A 176 -6.33 3.63 -7.18
C GLY A 176 -6.67 5.05 -7.61
N GLU A 177 -7.78 5.21 -8.30
CA GLU A 177 -8.29 6.52 -8.72
C GLU A 177 -8.68 7.36 -7.50
N SER A 178 -8.35 8.63 -7.51
CA SER A 178 -8.62 9.59 -6.45
C SER A 178 -8.86 10.97 -7.03
N GLN A 179 -9.88 11.66 -6.56
CA GLN A 179 -10.21 13.01 -7.00
C GLN A 179 -9.07 13.99 -6.71
N GLU A 180 -8.48 13.93 -5.52
CA GLU A 180 -7.39 14.80 -5.12
C GLU A 180 -6.14 14.57 -5.98
N LEU A 181 -5.83 13.30 -6.28
CA LEU A 181 -4.72 12.96 -7.16
C LEU A 181 -4.97 13.48 -8.58
N SER A 182 -6.18 13.29 -9.11
CA SER A 182 -6.56 13.78 -10.45
C SER A 182 -6.47 15.30 -10.54
N GLN A 183 -6.91 16.02 -9.52
CA GLN A 183 -6.77 17.48 -9.46
C GLN A 183 -5.31 17.92 -9.43
N GLU A 184 -4.46 17.25 -8.65
CA GLU A 184 -3.02 17.54 -8.57
C GLU A 184 -2.31 17.23 -9.90
N ILE A 185 -2.67 16.13 -10.58
CA ILE A 185 -2.17 15.80 -11.92
C ILE A 185 -2.58 16.85 -12.95
N ASN A 186 -3.86 17.24 -12.96
CA ASN A 186 -4.36 18.26 -13.88
C ASN A 186 -3.62 19.60 -13.72
N LYS A 187 -3.30 19.99 -12.48
CA LYS A 187 -2.50 21.17 -12.21
C LYS A 187 -1.11 21.06 -12.84
N ILE A 188 -0.44 19.95 -12.68
CA ILE A 188 0.90 19.69 -13.26
C ILE A 188 0.84 19.73 -14.80
N ILE A 189 -0.21 19.15 -15.39
CA ILE A 189 -0.43 19.18 -16.85
C ILE A 189 -0.59 20.62 -17.33
N MET A 190 -1.43 21.43 -16.67
CA MET A 190 -1.65 22.82 -17.02
C MET A 190 -0.36 23.65 -16.87
N GLU A 191 0.43 23.44 -15.83
CA GLU A 191 1.74 24.09 -15.68
C GLU A 191 2.70 23.74 -16.83
N SER A 192 2.71 22.46 -17.27
CA SER A 192 3.54 22.04 -18.42
C SER A 192 3.03 22.62 -19.73
N ILE A 193 1.71 22.72 -19.94
CA ILE A 193 1.10 23.37 -21.13
C ILE A 193 1.44 24.85 -21.17
N ASN A 194 1.31 25.58 -20.05
CA ASN A 194 1.65 27.00 -19.99
C ASN A 194 3.13 27.24 -20.31
N LYS A 195 4.02 26.41 -19.79
CA LYS A 195 5.44 26.47 -20.12
C LYS A 195 5.73 26.27 -21.61
N ILE A 196 5.00 25.37 -22.26
CA ILE A 196 5.11 25.13 -23.71
C ILE A 196 4.62 26.38 -24.46
N LYS A 197 3.47 26.94 -24.04
CA LYS A 197 2.90 28.14 -24.64
C LYS A 197 3.86 29.32 -24.55
N ASP A 198 4.44 29.57 -23.37
CA ASP A 198 5.43 30.62 -23.18
C ASP A 198 6.66 30.44 -24.10
N GLY A 199 7.06 29.20 -24.34
CA GLY A 199 8.14 28.87 -25.28
C GLY A 199 7.78 29.14 -26.76
N ILE A 200 6.50 29.03 -27.14
CA ILE A 200 5.99 29.36 -28.48
C ILE A 200 5.91 30.87 -28.65
N ASP A 201 5.38 31.59 -27.65
CA ASP A 201 5.18 33.05 -27.71
C ASP A 201 6.52 33.81 -27.75
N ASN A 202 7.63 33.20 -27.38
CA ASN A 202 9.00 33.74 -27.39
C ASN A 202 9.83 33.32 -28.64
N LEU A 203 9.21 32.76 -29.69
CA LEU A 203 9.86 32.44 -30.98
C LEU A 203 10.08 33.68 -31.85
#